data_abf99e721c0679e6efe4fc30cbd3354a
#
_entry.id   abf99e721c0679e6efe4fc30cbd3354a
#
_cell.length_a   1.000
_cell.length_b   1.000
_cell.length_c   1.000
_cell.angle_alpha   90.00
_cell.angle_beta   90.00
_cell.angle_gamma   90.00
#
_symmetry.space_group_name_H-M   'P 1'
#
loop_
_entity.id
_entity.type
_entity.pdbx_description
1 polymer ?
#
loop_
_entity_poly.entity_id
_entity_poly.type
_entity_poly.pdbx_seq_one_letter_code
_entity_poly.pdbx_strand_id
1 'polypeptide(L)'
;MVCSRVAAMAVERRGALGAVVRVRACARARREAPRRRAKTALGLAAIGFALALLGAVPAAAVGVKVEIEGLKGPVKDNVLALLSIAQAKDPSKDRVHQLHNQATGDIERALQPFGYYKPTVDASLKEEGDRFVAHYAVDPGPLLRLAGVDLQLTGTGAGDKGFRKIVQQFPLRRGSAVLHTSYEAGKQSLVDYAAAHGYLEADFTQHEIRVDLAAYTARVRLAFYTGPQYAFGEVTFDEAMIDQDLLHGYVPFKPGEPFDLRKLLQLQDALSSTPYFRRVEVLPKEDEAVDRRVPIHVSLVPARRERLSFGLGYGPDTGVRGTLGLDVRRVNRRGHRAEALINASQVEQHFSATFLVPKAAARTDYTTYSLGYEDVASDTEKHRGGIASAGLDRARGQWRQHFDLAYALEHFTVGPDTASAKLLMPEATLSLLHADDVLYPLHGRKIRLQLRTANEAALSTATFLQGIAEAKYVQRIAGPLRGLARVRLGYTETQNFHELPSSLRFFAGGDQSVRGYGFQELTPRRNGLPTGGDALMEASIEFDALLLSFRNFGRFGAAVFYDTGNALDRLVVGEGGLKSGAGAGLRWLSPVGLVRADVAFALDEPGTPMRFHFSLGPDL
;
A
#
# COMPACT_ATOMS: atom_id res chain seq x y z
N MET A 1 20.97 5.04 -6.21
CA MET A 1 21.01 5.51 -7.60
C MET A 1 19.56 5.60 -8.09
N VAL A 2 18.99 6.78 -7.96
CA VAL A 2 17.61 7.07 -8.36
C VAL A 2 17.68 7.73 -9.73
N CYS A 3 17.18 7.07 -10.75
CA CYS A 3 17.15 7.58 -12.11
C CYS A 3 15.82 8.32 -12.31
N SER A 4 15.85 9.64 -12.15
CA SER A 4 14.76 10.55 -12.52
C SER A 4 14.83 10.79 -14.04
N ARG A 5 13.84 10.31 -14.78
CA ARG A 5 13.62 10.69 -16.18
C ARG A 5 12.48 11.72 -16.21
N VAL A 6 12.86 12.96 -16.38
CA VAL A 6 11.96 14.03 -16.82
C VAL A 6 11.75 13.85 -18.33
N ALA A 7 10.51 13.57 -18.74
CA ALA A 7 10.13 13.53 -20.14
C ALA A 7 9.84 14.95 -20.62
N ALA A 8 10.57 15.41 -21.64
CA ALA A 8 10.27 16.63 -22.36
C ALA A 8 8.99 16.46 -23.18
N MET A 9 7.98 17.29 -22.91
CA MET A 9 6.77 17.40 -23.74
C MET A 9 7.02 18.40 -24.87
N ALA A 10 7.04 17.89 -26.11
CA ALA A 10 6.83 18.72 -27.27
C ALA A 10 5.30 18.89 -27.48
N VAL A 11 4.84 20.14 -27.39
CA VAL A 11 3.44 20.48 -27.67
C VAL A 11 3.33 20.89 -29.13
N GLU A 12 2.75 20.03 -29.95
CA GLU A 12 2.20 20.42 -31.26
C GLU A 12 0.78 20.94 -31.08
N ARG A 13 0.56 22.18 -31.44
CA ARG A 13 -0.78 22.78 -31.48
C ARG A 13 -1.57 22.25 -32.67
N ARG A 14 -2.68 21.58 -32.42
CA ARG A 14 -3.88 21.60 -33.29
C ARG A 14 -5.11 21.60 -32.39
N GLY A 15 -6.03 22.51 -32.72
CA GLY A 15 -7.23 22.95 -32.10
C GLY A 15 -8.14 21.95 -31.37
N ALA A 16 -8.82 22.54 -30.43
CA ALA A 16 -10.08 22.16 -29.78
C ALA A 16 -10.35 20.66 -29.52
N LEU A 17 -10.62 20.36 -28.21
CA LEU A 17 -11.25 19.15 -27.68
C LEU A 17 -10.32 17.97 -27.36
N GLY A 18 -10.23 17.67 -26.05
CA GLY A 18 -9.95 16.34 -25.54
C GLY A 18 -8.49 16.02 -25.20
N ALA A 19 -8.00 16.41 -24.01
CA ALA A 19 -6.75 15.85 -23.46
C ALA A 19 -7.02 14.49 -22.77
N VAL A 20 -6.90 13.41 -23.53
CA VAL A 20 -6.87 12.05 -22.97
C VAL A 20 -5.45 11.72 -22.53
N VAL A 21 -5.21 11.61 -21.22
CA VAL A 21 -3.94 11.09 -20.69
C VAL A 21 -3.90 9.58 -20.88
N ARG A 22 -3.27 9.11 -21.95
CA ARG A 22 -2.93 7.70 -22.15
C ARG A 22 -1.54 7.40 -21.59
N VAL A 23 -1.49 6.73 -20.45
CA VAL A 23 -0.26 6.08 -19.98
C VAL A 23 -0.05 4.81 -20.80
N ARG A 24 0.86 4.83 -21.77
CA ARG A 24 1.30 3.61 -22.47
C ARG A 24 2.40 2.92 -21.69
N ALA A 25 2.10 1.76 -21.14
CA ALA A 25 3.11 0.81 -20.70
C ALA A 25 3.77 0.17 -21.93
N CYS A 26 5.09 0.30 -22.08
CA CYS A 26 5.87 -0.37 -23.10
C CYS A 26 5.98 -1.86 -22.82
N ALA A 27 5.17 -2.69 -23.49
CA ALA A 27 5.38 -4.12 -23.60
C ALA A 27 6.36 -4.37 -24.76
N ARG A 28 7.53 -4.95 -24.45
CA ARG A 28 8.49 -5.46 -25.45
C ARG A 28 7.89 -6.69 -26.13
N ALA A 29 7.41 -6.54 -27.35
CA ALA A 29 7.13 -7.68 -28.22
C ALA A 29 8.44 -8.11 -28.91
N ARG A 30 8.91 -9.32 -28.63
CA ARG A 30 9.88 -10.05 -29.44
C ARG A 30 9.18 -10.42 -30.77
N ARG A 31 9.65 -9.88 -31.88
CA ARG A 31 9.30 -10.38 -33.19
C ARG A 31 10.30 -11.46 -33.58
N GLU A 32 9.85 -12.68 -33.69
CA GLU A 32 10.50 -13.75 -34.44
C GLU A 32 10.27 -13.54 -35.92
N ALA A 33 11.34 -13.55 -36.71
CA ALA A 33 11.29 -13.50 -38.16
C ALA A 33 11.31 -14.93 -38.75
N PRO A 34 10.49 -15.25 -39.74
CA PRO A 34 10.55 -16.56 -40.39
C PRO A 34 11.67 -16.59 -41.45
N ARG A 35 12.51 -17.61 -41.33
CA ARG A 35 13.48 -17.99 -42.37
C ARG A 35 12.72 -18.52 -43.59
N ARG A 36 12.85 -17.85 -44.76
CA ARG A 36 12.62 -18.47 -46.07
C ARG A 36 13.90 -18.45 -46.88
N ARG A 37 14.29 -19.65 -47.28
CA ARG A 37 15.32 -19.93 -48.32
C ARG A 37 14.79 -19.50 -49.68
N ALA A 38 15.61 -18.79 -50.46
CA ALA A 38 15.55 -18.85 -51.93
C ALA A 38 16.97 -18.76 -52.46
N LYS A 39 17.28 -19.70 -53.34
CA LYS A 39 18.56 -19.88 -54.02
C LYS A 39 18.54 -19.11 -55.37
N THR A 40 19.73 -18.64 -55.74
CA THR A 40 20.28 -18.47 -57.09
C THR A 40 19.59 -17.57 -58.09
N ALA A 41 20.31 -16.50 -58.46
CA ALA A 41 20.65 -16.18 -59.85
C ALA A 41 21.89 -15.28 -59.92
N LEU A 42 22.96 -15.79 -60.46
CA LEU A 42 24.16 -15.07 -60.91
C LEU A 42 23.83 -14.29 -62.23
N GLY A 43 24.42 -13.11 -62.37
CA GLY A 43 24.51 -12.51 -63.65
C GLY A 43 24.83 -11.02 -63.68
N LEU A 44 26.12 -10.67 -63.84
CA LEU A 44 26.66 -9.54 -64.57
C LEU A 44 25.99 -8.15 -64.52
N ALA A 45 26.50 -7.28 -63.64
CA ALA A 45 26.65 -5.82 -63.82
C ALA A 45 27.68 -5.25 -62.83
N ALA A 46 28.92 -5.71 -62.96
CA ALA A 46 30.07 -5.06 -62.33
C ALA A 46 30.79 -4.31 -63.44
N ILE A 47 30.70 -3.01 -63.47
CA ILE A 47 31.59 -1.99 -64.06
C ILE A 47 30.72 -0.74 -64.29
N GLY A 48 30.73 0.18 -63.32
CA GLY A 48 30.07 1.48 -63.52
C GLY A 48 29.79 2.30 -62.28
N PHE A 49 30.25 1.88 -61.09
CA PHE A 49 29.97 2.65 -59.84
C PHE A 49 31.21 2.84 -58.93
N ALA A 50 32.38 2.93 -59.54
CA ALA A 50 33.65 3.04 -58.80
C ALA A 50 34.29 4.43 -58.88
N LEU A 51 33.53 5.51 -59.08
CA LEU A 51 34.10 6.87 -59.18
C LEU A 51 33.26 7.97 -58.50
N ALA A 52 32.43 7.66 -57.53
CA ALA A 52 31.70 8.66 -56.73
C ALA A 52 31.84 8.50 -55.20
N LEU A 53 32.88 7.81 -54.74
CA LEU A 53 33.19 7.61 -53.31
C LEU A 53 34.55 8.21 -52.95
N LEU A 54 34.85 9.40 -53.47
CA LEU A 54 35.97 10.21 -53.02
C LEU A 54 35.42 11.52 -52.46
N GLY A 55 35.28 11.61 -51.13
CA GLY A 55 35.22 12.92 -50.51
C GLY A 55 34.21 13.17 -49.44
N ALA A 56 33.78 12.19 -48.67
CA ALA A 56 33.27 12.51 -47.32
C ALA A 56 34.21 11.85 -46.31
N VAL A 57 35.28 12.54 -45.96
CA VAL A 57 36.04 12.23 -44.75
C VAL A 57 35.04 12.37 -43.60
N PRO A 58 34.72 11.33 -42.81
CA PRO A 58 33.91 11.54 -41.61
C PRO A 58 34.69 12.52 -40.75
N ALA A 59 34.11 13.70 -40.48
CA ALA A 59 34.68 14.65 -39.57
C ALA A 59 34.95 13.90 -38.27
N ALA A 60 36.20 13.83 -37.83
CA ALA A 60 36.59 13.12 -36.64
C ALA A 60 35.79 13.71 -35.45
N ALA A 61 35.02 12.86 -34.78
CA ALA A 61 34.29 13.22 -33.57
C ALA A 61 35.28 13.62 -32.48
N VAL A 62 35.05 14.75 -31.82
CA VAL A 62 35.93 15.24 -30.77
C VAL A 62 35.21 15.23 -29.44
N GLY A 63 35.94 14.87 -28.35
CA GLY A 63 35.39 14.93 -27.00
C GLY A 63 35.23 16.39 -26.53
N VAL A 64 34.12 16.72 -25.87
CA VAL A 64 33.91 18.05 -25.28
C VAL A 64 33.73 17.89 -23.78
N LYS A 65 34.55 18.63 -23.01
CA LYS A 65 34.40 18.79 -21.57
C LYS A 65 33.83 20.19 -21.31
N VAL A 66 32.76 20.27 -20.52
CA VAL A 66 32.15 21.55 -20.15
C VAL A 66 32.36 21.82 -18.67
N GLU A 67 32.90 22.97 -18.36
CA GLU A 67 33.12 23.45 -17.01
C GLU A 67 32.32 24.74 -16.78
N ILE A 68 31.51 24.76 -15.71
CA ILE A 68 30.70 25.93 -15.33
C ILE A 68 31.12 26.38 -13.92
N GLU A 69 31.57 27.59 -13.80
CA GLU A 69 31.89 28.28 -12.53
C GLU A 69 30.83 29.35 -12.21
N GLY A 70 30.71 29.71 -10.90
CA GLY A 70 29.78 30.74 -10.43
C GLY A 70 28.39 30.27 -10.13
N LEU A 71 27.97 29.05 -10.62
CA LEU A 71 26.63 28.48 -10.40
C LEU A 71 26.69 27.24 -9.53
N LYS A 72 25.61 27.00 -8.74
CA LYS A 72 25.48 25.83 -7.85
C LYS A 72 24.06 25.25 -7.89
N GLY A 73 23.94 23.95 -7.52
CA GLY A 73 22.68 23.27 -7.36
C GLY A 73 21.75 23.29 -8.58
N PRO A 74 20.43 23.43 -8.40
CA PRO A 74 19.45 23.33 -9.49
C PRO A 74 19.67 24.33 -10.64
N VAL A 75 20.26 25.50 -10.37
CA VAL A 75 20.57 26.49 -11.38
C VAL A 75 21.66 25.98 -12.33
N LYS A 76 22.75 25.42 -11.79
CA LYS A 76 23.82 24.81 -12.58
C LYS A 76 23.31 23.63 -13.37
N ASP A 77 22.48 22.77 -12.73
CA ASP A 77 21.92 21.58 -13.40
C ASP A 77 21.04 21.96 -14.58
N ASN A 78 20.23 23.02 -14.45
CA ASN A 78 19.41 23.52 -15.55
C ASN A 78 20.25 24.11 -16.70
N VAL A 79 21.29 24.85 -16.36
CA VAL A 79 22.21 25.36 -17.40
C VAL A 79 22.88 24.21 -18.14
N LEU A 80 23.40 23.19 -17.46
CA LEU A 80 23.98 22.01 -18.10
C LEU A 80 22.97 21.24 -18.96
N ALA A 81 21.72 21.18 -18.56
CA ALA A 81 20.66 20.49 -19.30
C ALA A 81 20.24 21.22 -20.58
N LEU A 82 20.34 22.57 -20.62
CA LEU A 82 19.94 23.39 -21.76
C LEU A 82 21.12 23.83 -22.64
N LEU A 83 22.33 23.69 -22.15
CA LEU A 83 23.54 24.08 -22.85
C LEU A 83 23.84 23.13 -24.01
N SER A 84 23.63 23.58 -25.24
CA SER A 84 23.69 22.77 -26.44
C SER A 84 25.03 22.05 -26.60
N ILE A 85 26.16 22.70 -26.26
CA ILE A 85 27.49 22.06 -26.33
C ILE A 85 27.67 20.93 -25.31
N ALA A 86 27.00 20.99 -24.14
CA ALA A 86 27.04 19.93 -23.14
C ALA A 86 26.21 18.70 -23.55
N GLN A 87 25.23 18.86 -24.43
CA GLN A 87 24.34 17.82 -24.91
C GLN A 87 24.78 17.19 -26.24
N ALA A 88 25.81 17.77 -26.89
CA ALA A 88 26.30 17.31 -28.19
C ALA A 88 26.96 15.93 -28.05
N LYS A 89 26.52 14.99 -28.89
CA LYS A 89 27.14 13.65 -29.02
C LYS A 89 28.07 13.64 -30.21
N ASP A 90 29.34 13.35 -29.98
CA ASP A 90 30.37 13.21 -30.99
C ASP A 90 30.38 14.37 -32.05
N PRO A 91 30.48 15.64 -31.62
CA PRO A 91 30.44 16.77 -32.54
C PRO A 91 31.74 16.89 -33.36
N SER A 92 31.65 17.43 -34.59
CA SER A 92 32.82 17.85 -35.38
C SER A 92 33.44 19.13 -34.76
N LYS A 93 34.68 19.43 -35.09
CA LYS A 93 35.38 20.66 -34.60
C LYS A 93 34.58 21.94 -34.93
N ASP A 94 34.09 22.08 -36.17
CA ASP A 94 33.28 23.22 -36.58
C ASP A 94 31.96 23.30 -35.78
N ARG A 95 31.36 22.15 -35.47
CA ARG A 95 30.14 22.09 -34.68
C ARG A 95 30.39 22.52 -33.23
N VAL A 96 31.54 22.18 -32.64
CA VAL A 96 31.94 22.63 -31.31
C VAL A 96 32.06 24.16 -31.28
N HIS A 97 32.75 24.78 -32.24
CA HIS A 97 32.85 26.25 -32.33
C HIS A 97 31.49 26.91 -32.50
N GLN A 98 30.60 26.35 -33.34
CA GLN A 98 29.24 26.86 -33.52
C GLN A 98 28.44 26.80 -32.20
N LEU A 99 28.49 25.68 -31.50
CA LEU A 99 27.78 25.48 -30.21
C LEU A 99 28.36 26.34 -29.10
N HIS A 100 29.68 26.55 -29.09
CA HIS A 100 30.32 27.47 -28.16
C HIS A 100 29.85 28.91 -28.36
N ASN A 101 29.75 29.37 -29.62
CA ASN A 101 29.25 30.73 -29.91
C ASN A 101 27.77 30.92 -29.50
N GLN A 102 26.98 29.85 -29.43
CA GLN A 102 25.59 29.88 -28.96
C GLN A 102 25.46 29.76 -27.43
N ALA A 103 26.52 29.32 -26.75
CA ALA A 103 26.48 28.94 -25.33
C ALA A 103 26.06 30.08 -24.41
N THR A 104 26.51 31.32 -24.66
CA THR A 104 26.11 32.49 -23.85
C THR A 104 24.59 32.66 -23.87
N GLY A 105 23.98 32.60 -25.06
CA GLY A 105 22.52 32.69 -25.20
C GLY A 105 21.77 31.51 -24.59
N ASP A 106 22.35 30.30 -24.62
CA ASP A 106 21.77 29.12 -23.95
C ASP A 106 21.80 29.31 -22.42
N ILE A 107 22.92 29.79 -21.87
CA ILE A 107 23.10 30.07 -20.44
C ILE A 107 22.12 31.16 -19.98
N GLU A 108 22.02 32.28 -20.73
CA GLU A 108 21.08 33.36 -20.44
C GLU A 108 19.63 32.82 -20.37
N ARG A 109 19.20 32.04 -21.36
CA ARG A 109 17.87 31.43 -21.37
C ARG A 109 17.66 30.45 -20.23
N ALA A 110 18.68 29.66 -19.89
CA ALA A 110 18.62 28.69 -18.80
C ALA A 110 18.53 29.35 -17.41
N LEU A 111 18.99 30.60 -17.25
CA LEU A 111 18.95 31.35 -16.00
C LEU A 111 17.62 32.08 -15.77
N GLN A 112 16.86 32.40 -16.85
CA GLN A 112 15.59 33.13 -16.75
C GLN A 112 14.55 32.46 -15.86
N PRO A 113 14.33 31.11 -15.89
CA PRO A 113 13.38 30.45 -15.01
C PRO A 113 13.65 30.61 -13.51
N PHE A 114 14.89 30.96 -13.15
CA PHE A 114 15.32 31.21 -11.78
C PHE A 114 15.31 32.71 -11.41
N GLY A 115 14.87 33.57 -12.34
CA GLY A 115 14.77 35.03 -12.11
C GLY A 115 16.04 35.82 -12.41
N TYR A 116 17.00 35.27 -13.12
CA TYR A 116 18.22 35.95 -13.55
C TYR A 116 18.10 36.36 -15.01
N TYR A 117 18.01 37.66 -15.27
CA TYR A 117 17.77 38.22 -16.60
C TYR A 117 18.93 39.14 -17.09
N LYS A 118 19.94 39.38 -16.28
CA LYS A 118 21.15 40.13 -16.61
C LYS A 118 22.40 39.38 -16.15
N PRO A 119 22.61 38.13 -16.60
CA PRO A 119 23.84 37.42 -16.27
C PRO A 119 25.01 37.98 -17.09
N THR A 120 26.22 37.82 -16.54
CA THR A 120 27.45 38.01 -17.28
C THR A 120 28.13 36.68 -17.46
N VAL A 121 28.52 36.34 -18.69
CA VAL A 121 29.15 35.08 -19.02
C VAL A 121 30.50 35.35 -19.69
N ASP A 122 31.56 34.91 -19.06
CA ASP A 122 32.89 34.86 -19.67
C ASP A 122 33.12 33.45 -20.22
N ALA A 123 33.21 33.36 -21.55
CA ALA A 123 33.25 32.10 -22.27
C ALA A 123 34.61 31.89 -22.92
N SER A 124 35.26 30.77 -22.66
CA SER A 124 36.51 30.40 -23.32
C SER A 124 36.47 28.94 -23.79
N LEU A 125 37.09 28.70 -24.96
CA LEU A 125 37.21 27.39 -25.57
C LEU A 125 38.69 27.09 -25.81
N LYS A 126 39.19 26.01 -25.21
CA LYS A 126 40.57 25.54 -25.41
C LYS A 126 40.57 24.20 -26.10
N GLU A 127 41.46 24.05 -27.10
CA GLU A 127 41.70 22.76 -27.74
C GLU A 127 42.87 22.07 -27.04
N GLU A 128 42.63 20.88 -26.48
CA GLU A 128 43.62 20.05 -25.77
C GLU A 128 43.72 18.68 -26.47
N GLY A 129 44.57 18.61 -27.48
CA GLY A 129 44.72 17.40 -28.31
C GLY A 129 43.45 17.06 -29.07
N ASP A 130 42.87 15.90 -28.80
CA ASP A 130 41.59 15.44 -29.43
C ASP A 130 40.33 15.88 -28.64
N ARG A 131 40.47 16.80 -27.68
CA ARG A 131 39.37 17.29 -26.82
C ARG A 131 39.29 18.79 -26.83
N PHE A 132 38.04 19.29 -26.67
CA PHE A 132 37.77 20.66 -26.36
C PHE A 132 37.36 20.79 -24.90
N VAL A 133 37.90 21.82 -24.22
CA VAL A 133 37.47 22.25 -22.87
C VAL A 133 36.77 23.57 -23.03
N ALA A 134 35.45 23.57 -22.86
CA ALA A 134 34.62 24.78 -22.86
C ALA A 134 34.40 25.22 -21.42
N HIS A 135 34.96 26.36 -21.07
CA HIS A 135 34.84 26.94 -19.73
C HIS A 135 33.95 28.19 -19.77
N TYR A 136 32.98 28.24 -18.85
CA TYR A 136 32.01 29.31 -18.70
C TYR A 136 32.02 29.80 -17.26
N ALA A 137 32.59 31.01 -17.02
CA ALA A 137 32.47 31.71 -15.75
C ALA A 137 31.19 32.56 -15.78
N VAL A 138 30.22 32.21 -14.94
CA VAL A 138 28.89 32.80 -14.97
C VAL A 138 28.63 33.58 -13.66
N ASP A 139 28.45 34.88 -13.76
CA ASP A 139 27.81 35.67 -12.74
C ASP A 139 26.31 35.80 -13.07
N PRO A 140 25.41 35.20 -12.30
CA PRO A 140 23.96 35.26 -12.59
C PRO A 140 23.39 36.68 -12.48
N GLY A 141 24.11 37.61 -11.84
CA GLY A 141 23.63 38.96 -11.58
C GLY A 141 22.53 39.03 -10.51
N PRO A 142 21.85 40.14 -10.37
CA PRO A 142 20.81 40.34 -9.37
C PRO A 142 19.54 39.55 -9.72
N LEU A 143 18.80 39.12 -8.69
CA LEU A 143 17.48 38.49 -8.88
C LEU A 143 16.43 39.53 -9.28
N LEU A 144 15.69 39.22 -10.34
CA LEU A 144 14.52 39.99 -10.76
C LEU A 144 13.37 39.81 -9.76
N ARG A 145 12.83 40.94 -9.27
CA ARG A 145 11.77 40.92 -8.27
C ARG A 145 10.44 41.37 -8.83
N LEU A 146 9.34 40.78 -8.29
CA LEU A 146 7.99 41.12 -8.69
C LEU A 146 7.57 42.50 -8.12
N ALA A 147 7.18 43.42 -9.00
CA ALA A 147 6.54 44.69 -8.64
C ALA A 147 5.07 44.47 -8.21
N GLY A 148 4.43 43.39 -8.70
CA GLY A 148 3.07 43.04 -8.34
C GLY A 148 2.63 41.69 -8.97
N VAL A 149 1.58 41.12 -8.38
CA VAL A 149 0.87 39.97 -8.90
C VAL A 149 -0.60 40.36 -8.96
N ASP A 150 -1.17 40.33 -10.16
CA ASP A 150 -2.60 40.55 -10.43
C ASP A 150 -3.20 39.23 -10.84
N LEU A 151 -4.05 38.66 -9.96
CA LEU A 151 -4.75 37.41 -10.18
C LEU A 151 -6.25 37.65 -10.04
N GLN A 152 -6.95 37.51 -11.16
CA GLN A 152 -8.39 37.70 -11.26
C GLN A 152 -9.09 36.36 -11.47
N LEU A 153 -10.17 36.12 -10.70
CA LEU A 153 -11.06 34.98 -10.87
C LEU A 153 -12.39 35.46 -11.43
N THR A 154 -12.87 34.80 -12.47
CA THR A 154 -14.18 35.05 -13.09
C THR A 154 -14.96 33.74 -13.26
N GLY A 155 -16.27 33.81 -13.52
CA GLY A 155 -17.12 32.65 -13.63
C GLY A 155 -17.81 32.29 -12.31
N THR A 156 -18.58 31.20 -12.30
CA THR A 156 -19.40 30.81 -11.14
C THR A 156 -18.57 30.40 -9.91
N GLY A 157 -17.36 29.92 -10.13
CA GLY A 157 -16.41 29.53 -9.06
C GLY A 157 -15.67 30.68 -8.42
N ALA A 158 -15.80 31.93 -8.89
CA ALA A 158 -15.12 33.08 -8.28
C ALA A 158 -15.50 33.29 -6.80
N GLY A 159 -16.70 32.85 -6.41
CA GLY A 159 -17.19 32.82 -5.03
C GLY A 159 -16.73 31.64 -4.19
N ASP A 160 -16.14 30.62 -4.77
CA ASP A 160 -15.76 29.39 -4.10
C ASP A 160 -14.61 29.60 -3.11
N LYS A 161 -14.75 29.00 -1.91
CA LYS A 161 -13.77 29.16 -0.81
C LYS A 161 -12.39 28.55 -1.13
N GLY A 162 -12.37 27.47 -1.91
CA GLY A 162 -11.13 26.80 -2.28
C GLY A 162 -10.32 27.59 -3.28
N PHE A 163 -10.95 28.14 -4.33
CA PHE A 163 -10.28 29.07 -5.24
C PHE A 163 -9.73 30.28 -4.50
N ARG A 164 -10.55 30.91 -3.64
CA ARG A 164 -10.08 32.07 -2.83
C ARG A 164 -8.88 31.70 -1.95
N LYS A 165 -8.88 30.51 -1.35
CA LYS A 165 -7.74 30.02 -0.55
C LYS A 165 -6.47 29.87 -1.40
N ILE A 166 -6.60 29.31 -2.62
CA ILE A 166 -5.47 29.16 -3.55
C ILE A 166 -4.92 30.53 -3.95
N VAL A 167 -5.79 31.48 -4.28
CA VAL A 167 -5.38 32.86 -4.59
C VAL A 167 -4.65 33.53 -3.41
N GLN A 168 -5.17 33.38 -2.20
CA GLN A 168 -4.52 33.90 -0.98
C GLN A 168 -3.17 33.24 -0.70
N GLN A 169 -3.01 31.97 -1.04
CA GLN A 169 -1.80 31.18 -0.83
C GLN A 169 -0.92 31.10 -2.09
N PHE A 170 -1.22 31.93 -3.12
CA PHE A 170 -0.44 31.92 -4.36
C PHE A 170 1.04 32.11 -4.05
N PRO A 171 1.94 31.27 -4.62
CA PRO A 171 3.33 31.20 -4.18
C PRO A 171 4.16 32.44 -4.56
N LEU A 172 3.66 33.28 -5.47
CA LEU A 172 4.31 34.53 -5.87
C LEU A 172 3.60 35.75 -5.25
N ARG A 173 4.37 36.68 -4.73
CA ARG A 173 3.90 37.94 -4.11
C ARG A 173 4.77 39.12 -4.52
N ARG A 174 4.27 40.34 -4.33
CA ARG A 174 5.10 41.53 -4.50
C ARG A 174 6.41 41.42 -3.70
N GLY A 175 7.54 41.69 -4.34
CA GLY A 175 8.88 41.60 -3.75
C GLY A 175 9.56 40.23 -3.82
N SER A 176 8.81 39.13 -4.13
CA SER A 176 9.41 37.81 -4.33
C SER A 176 10.23 37.77 -5.63
N ALA A 177 11.17 36.82 -5.71
CA ALA A 177 11.90 36.53 -6.94
C ALA A 177 10.96 35.94 -8.00
N VAL A 178 11.23 36.22 -9.27
CA VAL A 178 10.49 35.66 -10.41
C VAL A 178 10.94 34.22 -10.64
N LEU A 179 10.29 33.25 -9.97
CA LEU A 179 10.56 31.84 -10.14
C LEU A 179 9.47 31.21 -11.03
N HIS A 180 9.85 30.73 -12.23
CA HIS A 180 8.92 30.10 -13.15
C HIS A 180 8.28 28.85 -12.54
N THR A 181 9.02 28.08 -11.74
CA THR A 181 8.49 26.91 -11.03
C THR A 181 7.35 27.26 -10.08
N SER A 182 7.48 28.36 -9.34
CA SER A 182 6.43 28.87 -8.46
C SER A 182 5.23 29.42 -9.24
N TYR A 183 5.48 30.05 -10.38
CA TYR A 183 4.42 30.53 -11.28
C TYR A 183 3.60 29.37 -11.85
N GLU A 184 4.25 28.34 -12.39
CA GLU A 184 3.57 27.18 -12.93
C GLU A 184 2.86 26.35 -11.85
N ALA A 185 3.48 26.19 -10.67
CA ALA A 185 2.85 25.52 -9.53
C ALA A 185 1.57 26.24 -9.07
N GLY A 186 1.58 27.56 -9.05
CA GLY A 186 0.40 28.36 -8.71
C GLY A 186 -0.71 28.22 -9.75
N LYS A 187 -0.39 28.24 -11.05
CA LYS A 187 -1.34 28.01 -12.13
C LYS A 187 -1.94 26.59 -12.05
N GLN A 188 -1.06 25.58 -11.89
CA GLN A 188 -1.49 24.19 -11.81
C GLN A 188 -2.43 23.95 -10.64
N SER A 189 -2.21 24.59 -9.49
CA SER A 189 -3.11 24.49 -8.34
C SER A 189 -4.53 24.98 -8.65
N LEU A 190 -4.70 26.00 -9.50
CA LEU A 190 -6.02 26.47 -9.92
C LEU A 190 -6.69 25.49 -10.87
N VAL A 191 -5.93 24.94 -11.83
CA VAL A 191 -6.43 23.94 -12.80
C VAL A 191 -6.82 22.64 -12.08
N ASP A 192 -5.96 22.15 -11.19
CA ASP A 192 -6.21 20.91 -10.44
C ASP A 192 -7.46 21.05 -9.55
N TYR A 193 -7.61 22.20 -8.89
CA TYR A 193 -8.77 22.46 -8.08
C TYR A 193 -10.05 22.53 -8.92
N ALA A 194 -10.01 23.21 -10.06
CA ALA A 194 -11.11 23.29 -11.00
C ALA A 194 -11.57 21.90 -11.45
N ALA A 195 -10.64 21.09 -11.96
CA ALA A 195 -10.92 19.73 -12.42
C ALA A 195 -11.49 18.84 -11.29
N ALA A 196 -10.89 18.94 -10.08
CA ALA A 196 -11.34 18.15 -8.94
C ALA A 196 -12.75 18.49 -8.45
N HIS A 197 -13.23 19.71 -8.70
CA HIS A 197 -14.52 20.20 -8.19
C HIS A 197 -15.56 20.49 -9.29
N GLY A 198 -15.35 19.95 -10.50
CA GLY A 198 -16.33 19.99 -11.58
C GLY A 198 -16.41 21.31 -12.35
N TYR A 199 -15.37 22.12 -12.31
CA TYR A 199 -15.25 23.29 -13.18
C TYR A 199 -14.50 22.89 -14.46
N LEU A 200 -15.16 22.09 -15.32
CA LEU A 200 -14.54 21.40 -16.44
C LEU A 200 -14.17 22.33 -17.61
N GLU A 201 -14.81 23.50 -17.69
CA GLU A 201 -14.53 24.54 -18.69
C GLU A 201 -13.52 25.58 -18.21
N ALA A 202 -12.87 25.32 -17.06
CA ALA A 202 -11.94 26.29 -16.48
C ALA A 202 -10.67 26.44 -17.31
N ASP A 203 -10.30 27.68 -17.62
CA ASP A 203 -9.06 27.99 -18.36
C ASP A 203 -8.55 29.39 -18.03
N PHE A 204 -7.27 29.60 -18.37
CA PHE A 204 -6.65 30.92 -18.27
C PHE A 204 -6.99 31.77 -19.50
N THR A 205 -7.71 32.88 -19.29
CA THR A 205 -7.91 33.87 -20.35
C THR A 205 -6.72 34.81 -20.51
N GLN A 206 -5.90 34.97 -19.46
CA GLN A 206 -4.62 35.65 -19.48
C GLN A 206 -3.64 34.99 -18.51
N HIS A 207 -2.39 34.76 -18.98
CA HIS A 207 -1.32 34.19 -18.14
C HIS A 207 0.04 34.65 -18.64
N GLU A 208 0.53 35.77 -18.10
CA GLU A 208 1.78 36.37 -18.56
C GLU A 208 2.65 36.89 -17.40
N ILE A 209 3.97 36.82 -17.60
CA ILE A 209 4.95 37.51 -16.80
C ILE A 209 5.56 38.61 -17.69
N ARG A 210 5.28 39.88 -17.38
CA ARG A 210 5.89 41.02 -18.06
C ARG A 210 7.13 41.44 -17.32
N VAL A 211 8.27 41.39 -18.02
CA VAL A 211 9.58 41.83 -17.49
C VAL A 211 9.92 43.18 -18.06
N ASP A 212 10.21 44.12 -17.17
CA ASP A 212 10.79 45.44 -17.50
C ASP A 212 12.28 45.38 -17.17
N LEU A 213 13.11 45.28 -18.20
CA LEU A 213 14.56 45.22 -18.06
C LEU A 213 15.20 46.57 -17.71
N ALA A 214 14.51 47.71 -17.98
CA ALA A 214 14.99 49.04 -17.61
C ALA A 214 14.80 49.29 -16.12
N ALA A 215 13.59 49.07 -15.60
CA ALA A 215 13.28 49.17 -14.17
C ALA A 215 13.75 47.93 -13.38
N TYR A 216 14.19 46.89 -14.03
CA TYR A 216 14.58 45.58 -13.50
C TYR A 216 13.54 45.01 -12.53
N THR A 217 12.29 45.00 -12.98
CA THR A 217 11.15 44.46 -12.24
C THR A 217 10.27 43.62 -13.16
N ALA A 218 9.43 42.77 -12.57
CA ALA A 218 8.43 42.02 -13.32
C ALA A 218 7.03 42.15 -12.71
N ARG A 219 6.01 41.93 -13.51
CA ARG A 219 4.62 41.88 -13.07
C ARG A 219 3.96 40.63 -13.63
N VAL A 220 3.32 39.88 -12.76
CA VAL A 220 2.50 38.70 -13.12
C VAL A 220 1.05 39.15 -13.32
N ARG A 221 0.44 38.75 -14.43
CA ARG A 221 -0.98 38.93 -14.71
C ARG A 221 -1.59 37.57 -15.02
N LEU A 222 -2.57 37.18 -14.23
CA LEU A 222 -3.35 35.95 -14.39
C LEU A 222 -4.82 36.29 -14.35
N ALA A 223 -5.56 35.87 -15.36
CA ALA A 223 -7.02 35.89 -15.36
C ALA A 223 -7.49 34.46 -15.59
N PHE A 224 -8.12 33.88 -14.59
CA PHE A 224 -8.63 32.51 -14.61
C PHE A 224 -10.16 32.52 -14.64
N TYR A 225 -10.72 31.98 -15.69
CA TYR A 225 -12.15 31.75 -15.86
C TYR A 225 -12.48 30.36 -15.35
N THR A 226 -13.33 30.24 -14.34
CA THR A 226 -13.70 28.97 -13.75
C THR A 226 -14.74 28.20 -14.56
N GLY A 227 -15.49 28.86 -15.41
CA GLY A 227 -16.66 28.28 -16.04
C GLY A 227 -17.79 28.02 -15.06
N PRO A 228 -18.83 27.29 -15.50
CA PRO A 228 -19.89 26.76 -14.64
C PRO A 228 -19.41 25.52 -13.88
N GLN A 229 -20.00 25.26 -12.71
CA GLN A 229 -19.80 24.01 -12.00
C GLN A 229 -20.71 22.93 -12.55
N TYR A 230 -20.15 21.79 -12.88
CA TYR A 230 -20.87 20.58 -13.31
C TYR A 230 -21.32 19.75 -12.09
N ALA A 231 -22.32 18.92 -12.31
CA ALA A 231 -22.86 17.99 -11.34
C ALA A 231 -22.72 16.54 -11.83
N PHE A 232 -22.86 15.59 -10.93
CA PHE A 232 -22.94 14.17 -11.30
C PHE A 232 -24.23 13.90 -12.09
N GLY A 233 -24.09 13.17 -13.19
CA GLY A 233 -25.19 12.54 -13.94
C GLY A 233 -25.49 11.15 -13.39
N GLU A 234 -26.15 10.34 -14.22
CA GLU A 234 -26.45 8.94 -13.91
C GLU A 234 -25.16 8.09 -13.92
N VAL A 235 -25.14 7.06 -13.07
CA VAL A 235 -24.08 6.07 -13.03
C VAL A 235 -24.53 4.83 -13.77
N THR A 236 -23.76 4.43 -14.78
CA THR A 236 -23.99 3.20 -15.54
C THR A 236 -22.85 2.22 -15.30
N PHE A 237 -23.21 0.97 -15.11
CA PHE A 237 -22.24 -0.11 -14.96
C PHE A 237 -22.26 -0.98 -16.22
N ASP A 238 -21.11 -1.48 -16.64
CA ASP A 238 -21.04 -2.57 -17.61
C ASP A 238 -21.88 -3.75 -17.15
N GLU A 239 -22.21 -4.67 -18.05
CA GLU A 239 -22.92 -5.90 -17.68
C GLU A 239 -22.13 -6.63 -16.58
N ALA A 240 -22.63 -6.52 -15.36
CA ALA A 240 -22.02 -7.13 -14.20
C ALA A 240 -22.74 -8.43 -13.89
N MET A 241 -21.96 -9.43 -13.48
CA MET A 241 -22.52 -10.66 -12.93
C MET A 241 -23.09 -10.48 -11.52
N ILE A 242 -23.24 -9.23 -11.08
CA ILE A 242 -23.75 -8.77 -9.78
C ILE A 242 -24.97 -7.89 -10.04
N ASP A 243 -25.97 -7.98 -9.19
CA ASP A 243 -27.19 -7.19 -9.30
C ASP A 243 -26.89 -5.68 -9.20
N GLN A 244 -27.57 -4.90 -10.05
CA GLN A 244 -27.39 -3.44 -10.16
C GLN A 244 -27.65 -2.72 -8.83
N ASP A 245 -28.65 -3.15 -8.05
CA ASP A 245 -28.98 -2.57 -6.74
C ASP A 245 -27.80 -2.65 -5.77
N LEU A 246 -27.08 -3.78 -5.78
CA LEU A 246 -25.88 -3.93 -4.95
C LEU A 246 -24.76 -3.01 -5.44
N LEU A 247 -24.57 -2.85 -6.75
CA LEU A 247 -23.56 -1.94 -7.32
C LEU A 247 -23.89 -0.49 -7.01
N HIS A 248 -25.14 -0.07 -7.17
CA HIS A 248 -25.58 1.28 -6.82
C HIS A 248 -25.39 1.60 -5.32
N GLY A 249 -25.44 0.58 -4.44
CA GLY A 249 -25.12 0.73 -3.02
C GLY A 249 -23.68 1.22 -2.76
N TYR A 250 -22.75 1.05 -3.71
CA TYR A 250 -21.38 1.55 -3.60
C TYR A 250 -21.21 3.01 -4.03
N VAL A 251 -22.17 3.62 -4.72
CA VAL A 251 -22.07 4.99 -5.23
C VAL A 251 -22.17 6.00 -4.07
N PRO A 252 -21.13 6.85 -3.83
CA PRO A 252 -21.10 7.77 -2.70
C PRO A 252 -21.75 9.13 -2.98
N PHE A 253 -22.45 9.29 -4.09
CA PHE A 253 -23.07 10.52 -4.53
C PHE A 253 -24.42 10.23 -5.21
N LYS A 254 -25.20 11.28 -5.40
CA LYS A 254 -26.49 11.22 -6.13
C LYS A 254 -26.42 12.06 -7.41
N PRO A 255 -27.19 11.71 -8.46
CA PRO A 255 -27.34 12.58 -9.61
C PRO A 255 -27.78 13.99 -9.19
N GLY A 256 -27.17 15.02 -9.80
CA GLY A 256 -27.41 16.43 -9.45
C GLY A 256 -26.55 16.99 -8.31
N GLU A 257 -25.82 16.16 -7.55
CA GLU A 257 -24.81 16.68 -6.60
C GLU A 257 -23.62 17.29 -7.34
N PRO A 258 -22.98 18.35 -6.81
CA PRO A 258 -21.78 18.92 -7.40
C PRO A 258 -20.71 17.85 -7.63
N PHE A 259 -20.10 17.90 -8.82
CA PHE A 259 -19.04 16.96 -9.18
C PHE A 259 -17.83 17.13 -8.26
N ASP A 260 -17.32 16.02 -7.74
CA ASP A 260 -16.14 15.94 -6.89
C ASP A 260 -15.34 14.67 -7.23
N LEU A 261 -14.15 14.85 -7.77
CA LEU A 261 -13.26 13.75 -8.17
C LEU A 261 -12.96 12.78 -7.02
N ARG A 262 -12.92 13.28 -5.78
CA ARG A 262 -12.68 12.43 -4.60
C ARG A 262 -13.79 11.39 -4.42
N LYS A 263 -15.04 11.72 -4.77
CA LYS A 263 -16.17 10.77 -4.72
C LYS A 263 -16.05 9.70 -5.80
N LEU A 264 -15.50 10.02 -6.98
CA LEU A 264 -15.21 9.02 -8.01
C LEU A 264 -14.11 8.06 -7.55
N LEU A 265 -13.04 8.58 -6.95
CA LEU A 265 -11.97 7.76 -6.37
C LEU A 265 -12.50 6.87 -5.24
N GLN A 266 -13.39 7.39 -4.37
CA GLN A 266 -14.06 6.60 -3.34
C GLN A 266 -14.92 5.47 -3.93
N LEU A 267 -15.63 5.71 -5.03
CA LEU A 267 -16.38 4.68 -5.75
C LEU A 267 -15.44 3.61 -6.30
N GLN A 268 -14.37 4.03 -6.96
CA GLN A 268 -13.37 3.12 -7.52
C GLN A 268 -12.71 2.26 -6.44
N ASP A 269 -12.30 2.86 -5.33
CA ASP A 269 -11.69 2.15 -4.20
C ASP A 269 -12.68 1.19 -3.54
N ALA A 270 -13.93 1.63 -3.35
CA ALA A 270 -14.98 0.81 -2.76
C ALA A 270 -15.28 -0.45 -3.60
N LEU A 271 -15.39 -0.32 -4.91
CA LEU A 271 -15.61 -1.46 -5.83
C LEU A 271 -14.34 -2.31 -5.98
N SER A 272 -13.15 -1.70 -6.06
CA SER A 272 -11.87 -2.41 -6.18
C SER A 272 -11.52 -3.23 -4.94
N SER A 273 -11.98 -2.80 -3.77
CA SER A 273 -11.79 -3.53 -2.50
C SER A 273 -12.70 -4.74 -2.37
N THR A 274 -13.70 -4.89 -3.24
CA THR A 274 -14.56 -6.07 -3.27
C THR A 274 -13.85 -7.26 -3.91
N PRO A 275 -14.16 -8.49 -3.53
CA PRO A 275 -13.58 -9.67 -4.17
C PRO A 275 -14.15 -9.97 -5.55
N TYR A 276 -15.21 -9.25 -5.98
CA TYR A 276 -15.95 -9.55 -7.20
C TYR A 276 -15.19 -9.19 -8.47
N PHE A 277 -14.35 -8.14 -8.42
CA PHE A 277 -13.72 -7.56 -9.59
C PHE A 277 -12.19 -7.65 -9.51
N ARG A 278 -11.58 -7.92 -10.65
CA ARG A 278 -10.13 -7.87 -10.83
C ARG A 278 -9.64 -6.47 -11.19
N ARG A 279 -10.46 -5.71 -11.90
CA ARG A 279 -10.20 -4.34 -12.32
C ARG A 279 -11.50 -3.56 -12.36
N VAL A 280 -11.44 -2.34 -11.86
CA VAL A 280 -12.53 -1.36 -11.87
C VAL A 280 -11.98 -0.09 -12.46
N GLU A 281 -12.68 0.48 -13.42
CA GLU A 281 -12.38 1.78 -14.03
C GLU A 281 -13.63 2.65 -13.92
N VAL A 282 -13.52 3.80 -13.29
CA VAL A 282 -14.60 4.79 -13.15
C VAL A 282 -14.28 5.95 -14.07
N LEU A 283 -15.07 6.12 -15.11
CA LEU A 283 -14.83 7.07 -16.19
C LEU A 283 -15.93 8.13 -16.23
N PRO A 284 -15.65 9.39 -15.88
CA PRO A 284 -16.55 10.48 -16.18
C PRO A 284 -16.61 10.70 -17.70
N LYS A 285 -17.80 10.80 -18.25
CA LYS A 285 -18.07 11.03 -19.66
C LYS A 285 -18.38 12.51 -19.87
N GLU A 286 -17.34 13.34 -19.84
CA GLU A 286 -17.47 14.79 -19.94
C GLU A 286 -18.06 15.21 -21.30
N ASP A 287 -17.69 14.51 -22.38
CA ASP A 287 -18.19 14.77 -23.73
C ASP A 287 -19.67 14.44 -23.91
N GLU A 288 -20.25 13.63 -23.02
CA GLU A 288 -21.65 13.21 -23.02
C GLU A 288 -22.49 14.00 -22.00
N ALA A 289 -21.92 15.06 -21.42
CA ALA A 289 -22.62 15.86 -20.40
C ALA A 289 -23.84 16.60 -21.01
N VAL A 290 -25.01 16.43 -20.38
CA VAL A 290 -26.26 17.12 -20.73
C VAL A 290 -26.69 17.96 -19.52
N ASP A 291 -27.08 19.21 -19.75
CA ASP A 291 -27.49 20.15 -18.69
C ASP A 291 -26.46 20.24 -17.55
N ARG A 292 -25.15 20.22 -17.88
CA ARG A 292 -24.02 20.23 -16.92
C ARG A 292 -24.01 19.04 -15.96
N ARG A 293 -24.63 17.94 -16.35
CA ARG A 293 -24.54 16.66 -15.61
C ARG A 293 -23.65 15.71 -16.37
N VAL A 294 -22.58 15.27 -15.72
CA VAL A 294 -21.59 14.36 -16.29
C VAL A 294 -21.99 12.91 -15.99
N PRO A 295 -22.38 12.11 -17.00
CA PRO A 295 -22.62 10.69 -16.82
C PRO A 295 -21.35 9.98 -16.36
N ILE A 296 -21.49 9.02 -15.45
CA ILE A 296 -20.37 8.23 -14.95
C ILE A 296 -20.50 6.79 -15.44
N HIS A 297 -19.53 6.35 -16.21
CA HIS A 297 -19.46 4.98 -16.70
C HIS A 297 -18.48 4.16 -15.87
N VAL A 298 -18.93 3.03 -15.35
CA VAL A 298 -18.10 2.13 -14.52
C VAL A 298 -17.86 0.83 -15.27
N SER A 299 -16.61 0.63 -15.69
CA SER A 299 -16.19 -0.59 -16.36
C SER A 299 -15.67 -1.60 -15.34
N LEU A 300 -16.23 -2.81 -15.37
CA LEU A 300 -16.03 -3.86 -14.38
C LEU A 300 -15.47 -5.13 -15.04
N VAL A 301 -14.25 -5.54 -14.66
CA VAL A 301 -13.67 -6.80 -15.09
C VAL A 301 -13.81 -7.83 -13.96
N PRO A 302 -14.61 -8.89 -14.12
CA PRO A 302 -14.82 -9.88 -13.07
C PRO A 302 -13.54 -10.58 -12.63
N ALA A 303 -13.44 -10.86 -11.32
CA ALA A 303 -12.47 -11.80 -10.77
C ALA A 303 -12.87 -13.24 -11.05
N ARG A 304 -11.93 -14.18 -10.96
CA ARG A 304 -12.24 -15.61 -10.99
C ARG A 304 -13.19 -15.92 -9.83
N ARG A 305 -14.21 -16.72 -10.11
CA ARG A 305 -15.26 -17.06 -9.14
C ARG A 305 -14.68 -17.75 -7.90
N GLU A 306 -13.75 -18.64 -8.10
CA GLU A 306 -13.18 -19.49 -7.07
C GLU A 306 -11.69 -19.23 -6.91
N ARG A 307 -11.22 -19.28 -5.68
CA ARG A 307 -9.81 -19.26 -5.32
C ARG A 307 -9.51 -20.39 -4.36
N LEU A 308 -8.62 -21.28 -4.77
CA LEU A 308 -8.06 -22.32 -3.91
C LEU A 308 -6.74 -21.81 -3.32
N SER A 309 -6.51 -22.10 -2.06
CA SER A 309 -5.26 -21.85 -1.36
C SER A 309 -4.78 -23.12 -0.67
N PHE A 310 -3.48 -23.36 -0.72
CA PHE A 310 -2.80 -24.48 -0.10
C PHE A 310 -1.70 -23.94 0.79
N GLY A 311 -1.57 -24.50 1.99
CA GLY A 311 -0.51 -24.23 2.92
C GLY A 311 0.09 -25.54 3.44
N LEU A 312 1.41 -25.56 3.57
CA LEU A 312 2.12 -26.62 4.28
C LEU A 312 3.01 -25.96 5.31
N GLY A 313 3.07 -26.52 6.49
CA GLY A 313 3.87 -26.01 7.59
C GLY A 313 4.36 -27.15 8.49
N TYR A 314 5.30 -26.79 9.36
CA TYR A 314 5.78 -27.66 10.41
C TYR A 314 5.97 -26.82 11.68
N GLY A 315 5.52 -27.35 12.79
CA GLY A 315 5.77 -26.78 14.12
C GLY A 315 6.37 -27.87 15.01
N PRO A 316 7.39 -27.57 15.84
CA PRO A 316 7.96 -28.55 16.75
C PRO A 316 6.94 -29.19 17.68
N ASP A 317 5.96 -28.40 18.13
CA ASP A 317 4.93 -28.80 19.08
C ASP A 317 3.70 -29.46 18.42
N THR A 318 3.39 -29.11 17.16
CA THR A 318 2.17 -29.55 16.47
C THR A 318 2.45 -30.49 15.28
N GLY A 319 3.73 -30.72 14.96
CA GLY A 319 4.14 -31.56 13.84
C GLY A 319 3.88 -30.93 12.47
N VAL A 320 3.72 -31.78 11.46
CA VAL A 320 3.37 -31.36 10.11
C VAL A 320 1.93 -30.86 10.09
N ARG A 321 1.70 -29.71 9.43
CA ARG A 321 0.37 -29.14 9.24
C ARG A 321 0.11 -28.80 7.79
N GLY A 322 -1.14 -29.03 7.38
CA GLY A 322 -1.65 -28.70 6.08
C GLY A 322 -2.86 -27.78 6.19
N THR A 323 -2.98 -26.85 5.25
CA THR A 323 -4.15 -25.96 5.11
C THR A 323 -4.69 -26.06 3.70
N LEU A 324 -6.00 -26.20 3.58
CA LEU A 324 -6.73 -26.13 2.31
C LEU A 324 -7.84 -25.08 2.47
N GLY A 325 -7.82 -24.05 1.66
CA GLY A 325 -8.83 -23.00 1.64
C GLY A 325 -9.53 -22.91 0.29
N LEU A 326 -10.84 -22.74 0.34
CA LEU A 326 -11.71 -22.43 -0.81
C LEU A 326 -12.43 -21.11 -0.54
N ASP A 327 -12.27 -20.13 -1.43
CA ASP A 327 -12.99 -18.87 -1.42
C ASP A 327 -13.83 -18.77 -2.70
N VAL A 328 -15.15 -18.91 -2.57
CA VAL A 328 -16.12 -18.69 -3.64
C VAL A 328 -16.57 -17.23 -3.56
N ARG A 329 -15.88 -16.37 -4.29
CA ARG A 329 -16.05 -14.90 -4.29
C ARG A 329 -17.45 -14.45 -4.69
N ARG A 330 -18.18 -15.30 -5.40
CA ARG A 330 -19.54 -15.05 -5.85
C ARG A 330 -20.30 -16.35 -6.04
N VAL A 331 -21.26 -16.58 -5.15
CA VAL A 331 -22.17 -17.74 -5.25
C VAL A 331 -23.29 -17.45 -6.26
N ASN A 332 -23.85 -16.25 -6.22
CA ASN A 332 -24.96 -15.80 -7.06
C ASN A 332 -24.84 -14.31 -7.44
N ARG A 333 -25.83 -13.80 -8.21
CA ARG A 333 -25.87 -12.40 -8.64
C ARG A 333 -26.08 -11.41 -7.49
N ARG A 334 -26.64 -11.83 -6.36
CA ARG A 334 -26.82 -11.00 -5.17
C ARG A 334 -25.49 -10.76 -4.40
N GLY A 335 -24.37 -11.25 -4.93
CA GLY A 335 -23.06 -11.06 -4.31
C GLY A 335 -22.82 -11.92 -3.07
N HIS A 336 -23.59 -13.01 -2.87
CA HIS A 336 -23.31 -13.94 -1.78
C HIS A 336 -21.95 -14.61 -2.00
N ARG A 337 -21.24 -14.86 -0.91
CA ARG A 337 -19.92 -15.49 -0.90
C ARG A 337 -19.94 -16.72 -0.02
N ALA A 338 -19.02 -17.65 -0.27
CA ALA A 338 -18.79 -18.78 0.60
C ALA A 338 -17.28 -19.00 0.77
N GLU A 339 -16.89 -19.29 1.99
CA GLU A 339 -15.51 -19.59 2.34
C GLU A 339 -15.48 -20.91 3.09
N ALA A 340 -14.50 -21.76 2.79
CA ALA A 340 -14.26 -22.99 3.54
C ALA A 340 -12.77 -23.14 3.81
N LEU A 341 -12.43 -23.60 5.00
CA LEU A 341 -11.05 -23.79 5.45
C LEU A 341 -10.94 -25.12 6.16
N ILE A 342 -9.91 -25.87 5.81
CA ILE A 342 -9.49 -27.07 6.52
C ILE A 342 -8.06 -26.85 6.97
N ASN A 343 -7.80 -26.96 8.25
CA ASN A 343 -6.48 -27.06 8.83
C ASN A 343 -6.34 -28.43 9.49
N ALA A 344 -5.25 -29.11 9.23
CA ALA A 344 -4.95 -30.39 9.85
C ALA A 344 -3.50 -30.45 10.28
N SER A 345 -3.27 -30.85 11.52
CA SER A 345 -1.97 -31.16 12.09
C SER A 345 -2.01 -32.49 12.82
N GLN A 346 -0.91 -32.90 13.45
CA GLN A 346 -0.87 -34.11 14.30
C GLN A 346 -1.69 -33.95 15.58
N VAL A 347 -1.90 -32.71 16.03
CA VAL A 347 -2.55 -32.39 17.31
C VAL A 347 -3.95 -31.81 17.12
N GLU A 348 -4.20 -31.10 16.01
CA GLU A 348 -5.41 -30.32 15.78
C GLU A 348 -5.93 -30.54 14.36
N GLN A 349 -7.24 -30.77 14.24
CA GLN A 349 -7.97 -30.78 12.99
C GLN A 349 -9.11 -29.78 13.10
N HIS A 350 -9.13 -28.81 12.19
CA HIS A 350 -10.12 -27.75 12.17
C HIS A 350 -10.76 -27.67 10.78
N PHE A 351 -12.08 -27.63 10.75
CA PHE A 351 -12.87 -27.33 9.56
C PHE A 351 -13.76 -26.12 9.86
N SER A 352 -13.84 -25.18 8.94
CA SER A 352 -14.82 -24.12 8.98
C SER A 352 -15.41 -23.83 7.60
N ALA A 353 -16.68 -23.50 7.56
CA ALA A 353 -17.39 -23.04 6.37
C ALA A 353 -18.24 -21.82 6.75
N THR A 354 -18.11 -20.73 5.99
CA THR A 354 -18.83 -19.48 6.22
C THR A 354 -19.53 -19.03 4.96
N PHE A 355 -20.81 -18.72 5.08
CA PHE A 355 -21.62 -18.12 4.03
C PHE A 355 -21.87 -16.65 4.38
N LEU A 356 -21.55 -15.74 3.45
CA LEU A 356 -21.62 -14.29 3.65
C LEU A 356 -22.68 -13.70 2.73
N VAL A 357 -23.60 -12.97 3.31
CA VAL A 357 -24.68 -12.25 2.62
C VAL A 357 -24.43 -10.76 2.74
N PRO A 358 -24.06 -10.03 1.67
CA PRO A 358 -23.81 -8.60 1.72
C PRO A 358 -25.11 -7.84 1.99
N LYS A 359 -25.02 -6.71 2.71
CA LYS A 359 -26.14 -5.78 2.89
C LYS A 359 -26.05 -4.65 1.87
N ALA A 360 -27.09 -4.49 1.07
CA ALA A 360 -27.14 -3.52 -0.02
C ALA A 360 -26.92 -2.05 0.42
N ALA A 361 -27.33 -1.69 1.64
CA ALA A 361 -27.20 -0.33 2.16
C ALA A 361 -25.85 0.00 2.80
N ALA A 362 -24.97 -0.99 3.00
CA ALA A 362 -23.72 -0.81 3.72
C ALA A 362 -22.58 -1.62 3.09
N ARG A 363 -21.66 -0.92 2.47
CA ARG A 363 -20.54 -1.44 1.64
C ARG A 363 -19.67 -2.50 2.29
N THR A 364 -19.66 -2.57 3.63
CA THR A 364 -18.78 -3.41 4.43
C THR A 364 -19.53 -4.32 5.39
N ASP A 365 -20.87 -4.34 5.30
CA ASP A 365 -21.69 -5.08 6.24
C ASP A 365 -22.17 -6.39 5.60
N TYR A 366 -21.99 -7.49 6.33
CA TYR A 366 -22.41 -8.83 5.94
C TYR A 366 -23.23 -9.46 7.05
N THR A 367 -24.23 -10.26 6.67
CA THR A 367 -24.76 -11.29 7.54
C THR A 367 -23.94 -12.55 7.28
N THR A 368 -23.46 -13.21 8.32
CA THR A 368 -22.62 -14.41 8.26
C THR A 368 -23.38 -15.60 8.82
N TYR A 369 -23.22 -16.76 8.19
CA TYR A 369 -23.66 -18.05 8.70
C TYR A 369 -22.45 -18.97 8.66
N SER A 370 -22.05 -19.52 9.81
CA SER A 370 -20.85 -20.33 9.89
C SER A 370 -21.14 -21.70 10.50
N LEU A 371 -20.39 -22.70 10.01
CA LEU A 371 -20.29 -24.03 10.58
C LEU A 371 -18.83 -24.32 10.84
N GLY A 372 -18.51 -24.87 11.99
CA GLY A 372 -17.17 -25.29 12.37
C GLY A 372 -17.17 -26.67 12.99
N TYR A 373 -16.06 -27.37 12.85
CA TYR A 373 -15.75 -28.60 13.57
C TYR A 373 -14.29 -28.55 13.97
N GLU A 374 -14.01 -28.96 15.19
CA GLU A 374 -12.67 -29.01 15.76
C GLU A 374 -12.45 -30.32 16.49
N ASP A 375 -11.27 -30.91 16.32
CA ASP A 375 -10.80 -32.08 17.04
C ASP A 375 -9.36 -31.83 17.45
N VAL A 376 -9.13 -31.69 18.76
CA VAL A 376 -7.83 -31.42 19.37
C VAL A 376 -7.46 -32.58 20.29
N ALA A 377 -6.24 -33.08 20.14
CA ALA A 377 -5.66 -34.10 21.00
C ALA A 377 -4.21 -33.75 21.32
N SER A 378 -4.03 -32.96 22.37
CA SER A 378 -2.72 -32.60 22.93
C SER A 378 -2.40 -33.40 24.19
N ASP A 379 -1.22 -33.21 24.75
CA ASP A 379 -0.83 -33.79 26.03
C ASP A 379 -1.58 -33.16 27.20
N THR A 380 -2.20 -31.99 27.01
CA THR A 380 -2.88 -31.21 28.05
C THR A 380 -4.39 -31.34 27.98
N GLU A 381 -4.96 -31.50 26.78
CA GLU A 381 -6.40 -31.60 26.58
C GLU A 381 -6.78 -32.47 25.39
N LYS A 382 -7.98 -33.00 25.42
CA LYS A 382 -8.63 -33.62 24.26
C LYS A 382 -10.04 -33.08 24.16
N HIS A 383 -10.38 -32.50 23.01
CA HIS A 383 -11.75 -32.14 22.75
C HIS A 383 -12.12 -32.33 21.27
N ARG A 384 -13.38 -32.57 21.05
CA ARG A 384 -13.97 -32.58 19.71
C ARG A 384 -15.36 -31.96 19.76
N GLY A 385 -15.64 -31.13 18.79
CA GLY A 385 -16.91 -30.42 18.82
C GLY A 385 -17.29 -29.80 17.50
N GLY A 386 -18.55 -29.39 17.44
CA GLY A 386 -19.11 -28.63 16.32
C GLY A 386 -19.76 -27.36 16.79
N ILE A 387 -19.70 -26.33 15.97
CA ILE A 387 -20.29 -25.03 16.22
C ILE A 387 -21.07 -24.58 14.99
N ALA A 388 -22.26 -24.04 15.20
CA ALA A 388 -23.04 -23.36 14.18
C ALA A 388 -23.34 -21.94 14.65
N SER A 389 -23.17 -20.95 13.79
CA SER A 389 -23.40 -19.56 14.18
C SER A 389 -24.07 -18.73 13.10
N ALA A 390 -24.73 -17.65 13.54
CA ALA A 390 -25.28 -16.61 12.68
C ALA A 390 -24.91 -15.25 13.26
N GLY A 391 -24.37 -14.38 12.40
CA GLY A 391 -23.80 -13.13 12.88
C GLY A 391 -23.88 -11.97 11.90
N LEU A 392 -23.34 -10.84 12.35
CA LEU A 392 -23.23 -9.58 11.63
C LEU A 392 -21.77 -9.13 11.64
N ASP A 393 -21.20 -8.96 10.47
CA ASP A 393 -19.87 -8.38 10.29
C ASP A 393 -20.02 -6.97 9.74
N ARG A 394 -19.36 -5.99 10.37
CA ARG A 394 -19.47 -4.57 10.02
C ARG A 394 -18.10 -3.89 10.12
N ALA A 395 -17.80 -2.99 9.18
CA ALA A 395 -16.66 -2.09 9.32
C ALA A 395 -17.14 -0.67 9.68
N ARG A 396 -16.53 -0.08 10.70
CA ARG A 396 -16.80 1.29 11.15
C ARG A 396 -15.48 2.01 11.38
N GLY A 397 -15.12 2.88 10.43
CA GLY A 397 -13.79 3.49 10.41
C GLY A 397 -12.70 2.44 10.24
N GLN A 398 -11.77 2.38 11.19
CA GLN A 398 -10.68 1.39 11.20
C GLN A 398 -11.06 0.08 11.95
N TRP A 399 -12.24 0.03 12.57
CA TRP A 399 -12.70 -1.09 13.39
C TRP A 399 -13.58 -2.03 12.59
N ARG A 400 -13.32 -3.32 12.69
CA ARG A 400 -14.21 -4.39 12.28
C ARG A 400 -14.94 -4.90 13.50
N GLN A 401 -16.27 -4.95 13.44
CA GLN A 401 -17.18 -5.40 14.49
C GLN A 401 -17.84 -6.68 14.01
N HIS A 402 -17.74 -7.71 14.80
CA HIS A 402 -18.41 -8.98 14.56
C HIS A 402 -19.29 -9.30 15.76
N PHE A 403 -20.58 -9.53 15.51
CA PHE A 403 -21.56 -9.93 16.51
C PHE A 403 -22.14 -11.26 16.08
N ASP A 404 -22.11 -12.25 16.94
CA ASP A 404 -22.44 -13.61 16.60
C ASP A 404 -23.31 -14.26 17.67
N LEU A 405 -24.22 -15.12 17.26
CA LEU A 405 -24.92 -16.06 18.12
C LEU A 405 -24.53 -17.47 17.70
N ALA A 406 -23.74 -18.12 18.51
CA ALA A 406 -23.20 -19.44 18.25
C ALA A 406 -23.87 -20.51 19.12
N TYR A 407 -24.08 -21.69 18.53
CA TYR A 407 -24.45 -22.89 19.29
C TYR A 407 -23.36 -23.94 19.12
N ALA A 408 -22.69 -24.26 20.21
CA ALA A 408 -21.58 -25.20 20.26
C ALA A 408 -21.95 -26.48 20.98
N LEU A 409 -21.46 -27.60 20.45
CA LEU A 409 -21.53 -28.94 21.04
C LEU A 409 -20.10 -29.44 21.17
N GLU A 410 -19.62 -29.71 22.35
CA GLU A 410 -18.26 -30.16 22.60
C GLU A 410 -18.25 -31.35 23.57
N HIS A 411 -17.41 -32.32 23.27
CA HIS A 411 -17.02 -33.36 24.20
C HIS A 411 -15.54 -33.20 24.52
N PHE A 412 -15.19 -33.10 25.78
CA PHE A 412 -13.83 -32.76 26.21
C PHE A 412 -13.33 -33.62 27.37
N THR A 413 -12.01 -33.75 27.43
CA THR A 413 -11.27 -34.31 28.56
C THR A 413 -10.07 -33.42 28.85
N VAL A 414 -10.00 -32.85 30.04
CA VAL A 414 -8.90 -32.01 30.51
C VAL A 414 -8.61 -32.31 31.97
N GLY A 415 -7.41 -32.81 32.26
CA GLY A 415 -7.07 -33.30 33.59
C GLY A 415 -8.04 -34.37 34.07
N PRO A 416 -8.69 -34.18 35.25
CA PRO A 416 -9.67 -35.09 35.78
C PRO A 416 -11.06 -34.93 35.16
N ASP A 417 -11.33 -33.88 34.41
CA ASP A 417 -12.65 -33.51 33.92
C ASP A 417 -12.92 -34.15 32.57
N THR A 418 -13.99 -34.93 32.47
CA THR A 418 -14.52 -35.46 31.20
C THR A 418 -16.01 -35.16 31.16
N ALA A 419 -16.45 -34.38 30.19
CA ALA A 419 -17.84 -33.97 30.06
C ALA A 419 -18.23 -33.66 28.63
N SER A 420 -19.51 -33.37 28.41
CA SER A 420 -20.06 -32.84 27.17
C SER A 420 -20.77 -31.54 27.45
N ALA A 421 -20.41 -30.51 26.72
CA ALA A 421 -20.99 -29.19 26.80
C ALA A 421 -21.90 -28.88 25.62
N LYS A 422 -22.99 -28.16 25.90
CA LYS A 422 -23.89 -27.55 24.92
C LYS A 422 -23.99 -26.09 25.30
N LEU A 423 -23.63 -25.19 24.41
CA LEU A 423 -23.55 -23.77 24.74
C LEU A 423 -24.22 -22.92 23.67
N LEU A 424 -25.19 -22.11 24.09
CA LEU A 424 -25.69 -21.00 23.26
C LEU A 424 -24.95 -19.74 23.68
N MET A 425 -24.09 -19.23 22.81
CA MET A 425 -23.14 -18.17 23.10
C MET A 425 -23.37 -16.94 22.23
N PRO A 426 -23.94 -15.85 22.73
CA PRO A 426 -23.73 -14.55 22.13
C PRO A 426 -22.26 -14.13 22.28
N GLU A 427 -21.70 -13.64 21.19
CA GLU A 427 -20.33 -13.19 21.10
C GLU A 427 -20.23 -11.80 20.42
N ALA A 428 -19.33 -10.96 20.89
CA ALA A 428 -18.98 -9.71 20.26
C ALA A 428 -17.45 -9.62 20.13
N THR A 429 -16.97 -9.43 18.92
CA THR A 429 -15.55 -9.22 18.64
C THR A 429 -15.34 -7.86 17.95
N LEU A 430 -14.46 -7.04 18.50
CA LEU A 430 -13.97 -5.81 17.92
C LEU A 430 -12.52 -6.01 17.50
N SER A 431 -12.19 -5.75 16.24
CA SER A 431 -10.82 -5.87 15.75
C SER A 431 -10.38 -4.66 14.96
N LEU A 432 -9.10 -4.33 15.08
CA LEU A 432 -8.41 -3.29 14.32
C LEU A 432 -7.11 -3.89 13.82
N LEU A 433 -6.85 -3.78 12.53
CA LEU A 433 -5.57 -4.12 11.92
C LEU A 433 -5.14 -2.98 11.02
N HIS A 434 -3.95 -2.46 11.28
CA HIS A 434 -3.29 -1.48 10.43
C HIS A 434 -1.82 -1.88 10.29
N ALA A 435 -1.35 -2.02 9.06
CA ALA A 435 0.02 -2.39 8.75
C ALA A 435 0.44 -1.75 7.42
N ASP A 436 1.69 -1.34 7.32
CA ASP A 436 2.30 -0.81 6.09
C ASP A 436 2.70 -1.92 5.10
N ASP A 437 2.90 -3.15 5.58
CA ASP A 437 3.16 -4.33 4.78
C ASP A 437 2.50 -5.56 5.42
N VAL A 438 2.06 -6.52 4.60
CA VAL A 438 1.34 -7.71 5.08
C VAL A 438 2.29 -8.78 5.60
N LEU A 439 3.47 -8.93 4.99
CA LEU A 439 4.42 -10.01 5.31
C LEU A 439 5.44 -9.61 6.36
N TYR A 440 5.91 -8.36 6.30
CA TYR A 440 6.94 -7.85 7.21
C TYR A 440 6.70 -6.36 7.48
N PRO A 441 5.71 -6.03 8.31
CA PRO A 441 5.41 -4.65 8.64
C PRO A 441 6.57 -3.98 9.37
N LEU A 442 6.86 -2.72 9.00
CA LEU A 442 7.77 -1.85 9.73
C LEU A 442 7.00 -0.97 10.73
N HIS A 443 5.73 -0.70 10.41
CA HIS A 443 4.79 0.01 11.28
C HIS A 443 3.45 -0.71 11.22
N GLY A 444 2.97 -1.13 12.39
CA GLY A 444 1.69 -1.81 12.41
C GLY A 444 1.14 -1.97 13.82
N ARG A 445 -0.17 -2.16 13.87
CA ARG A 445 -0.91 -2.46 15.10
C ARG A 445 -2.07 -3.38 14.81
N LYS A 446 -2.28 -4.33 15.69
CA LYS A 446 -3.46 -5.20 15.73
C LYS A 446 -4.02 -5.16 17.14
N ILE A 447 -5.31 -4.93 17.24
CA ILE A 447 -6.06 -5.00 18.51
C ILE A 447 -7.26 -5.91 18.26
N ARG A 448 -7.52 -6.84 19.17
CA ARG A 448 -8.70 -7.68 19.16
C ARG A 448 -9.27 -7.71 20.58
N LEU A 449 -10.54 -7.37 20.72
CA LEU A 449 -11.31 -7.47 21.94
C LEU A 449 -12.47 -8.42 21.69
N GLN A 450 -12.63 -9.44 22.49
CA GLN A 450 -13.69 -10.44 22.38
C GLN A 450 -14.40 -10.57 23.72
N LEU A 451 -15.71 -10.60 23.67
CA LEU A 451 -16.58 -10.87 24.80
C LEU A 451 -17.55 -11.96 24.40
N ARG A 452 -17.66 -13.01 25.20
CA ARG A 452 -18.63 -14.10 24.99
C ARG A 452 -19.21 -14.58 26.30
N THR A 453 -20.43 -15.09 26.26
CA THR A 453 -21.13 -15.55 27.45
C THR A 453 -22.06 -16.72 27.12
N ALA A 454 -22.40 -17.49 28.11
CA ALA A 454 -23.49 -18.48 28.06
C ALA A 454 -24.19 -18.56 29.41
N ASN A 455 -25.41 -19.05 29.42
CA ASN A 455 -26.19 -19.21 30.67
C ASN A 455 -27.01 -20.50 30.62
N GLU A 456 -26.96 -21.29 31.66
CA GLU A 456 -27.71 -22.57 31.77
C GLU A 456 -29.22 -22.39 31.61
N ALA A 457 -29.78 -21.24 32.04
CA ALA A 457 -31.17 -20.93 31.76
C ALA A 457 -31.51 -20.74 30.30
N ALA A 458 -30.49 -20.65 29.41
CA ALA A 458 -30.62 -20.40 27.98
C ALA A 458 -29.95 -21.49 27.14
N LEU A 459 -30.44 -22.72 27.19
CA LEU A 459 -30.01 -23.86 26.37
C LEU A 459 -28.50 -24.21 26.51
N SER A 460 -27.89 -23.87 27.62
CA SER A 460 -26.47 -24.11 27.87
C SER A 460 -26.28 -25.03 29.08
N THR A 461 -25.14 -25.73 29.12
CA THR A 461 -24.76 -26.63 30.22
C THR A 461 -23.83 -25.93 31.23
N ALA A 462 -23.38 -24.71 30.94
CA ALA A 462 -22.52 -23.93 31.80
C ALA A 462 -22.89 -22.44 31.75
N THR A 463 -22.72 -21.75 32.85
CA THR A 463 -22.87 -20.30 32.94
C THR A 463 -21.50 -19.65 33.10
N PHE A 464 -21.17 -18.77 32.12
CA PHE A 464 -19.89 -18.02 32.16
C PHE A 464 -20.00 -16.68 31.46
N LEU A 465 -19.06 -15.77 31.78
CA LEU A 465 -18.73 -14.57 31.05
C LEU A 465 -17.23 -14.54 30.81
N GLN A 466 -16.81 -14.46 29.54
CA GLN A 466 -15.40 -14.45 29.19
C GLN A 466 -15.04 -13.23 28.36
N GLY A 467 -13.94 -12.57 28.73
CA GLY A 467 -13.32 -11.48 28.00
C GLY A 467 -11.90 -11.83 27.59
N ILE A 468 -11.55 -11.53 26.33
CA ILE A 468 -10.18 -11.67 25.79
C ILE A 468 -9.76 -10.36 25.14
N ALA A 469 -8.55 -9.89 25.46
CA ALA A 469 -7.94 -8.72 24.85
C ALA A 469 -6.56 -9.10 24.29
N GLU A 470 -6.34 -8.85 23.03
CA GLU A 470 -5.08 -9.06 22.34
C GLU A 470 -4.61 -7.75 21.72
N ALA A 471 -3.35 -7.40 21.88
CA ALA A 471 -2.71 -6.29 21.22
C ALA A 471 -1.34 -6.70 20.69
N LYS A 472 -1.05 -6.33 19.44
CA LYS A 472 0.28 -6.45 18.83
C LYS A 472 0.66 -5.08 18.26
N TYR A 473 1.90 -4.70 18.47
CA TYR A 473 2.45 -3.44 17.98
C TYR A 473 3.82 -3.68 17.36
N VAL A 474 4.03 -3.10 16.19
CA VAL A 474 5.30 -3.18 15.44
C VAL A 474 5.74 -1.77 15.09
N GLN A 475 6.98 -1.43 15.41
CA GLN A 475 7.55 -0.13 15.15
C GLN A 475 9.00 -0.23 14.70
N ARG A 476 9.32 0.40 13.57
CA ARG A 476 10.72 0.62 13.16
C ARG A 476 11.39 1.58 14.14
N ILE A 477 12.55 1.20 14.68
CA ILE A 477 13.31 1.98 15.66
C ILE A 477 14.38 2.79 14.95
N ALA A 478 15.28 2.12 14.22
CA ALA A 478 16.35 2.77 13.48
C ALA A 478 16.91 1.84 12.39
N GLY A 479 17.20 2.37 11.20
CA GLY A 479 17.75 1.59 10.10
C GLY A 479 16.95 0.32 9.80
N PRO A 480 17.53 -0.89 9.87
CA PRO A 480 16.83 -2.15 9.69
C PRO A 480 16.18 -2.68 10.98
N LEU A 481 16.46 -2.07 12.14
CA LEU A 481 15.97 -2.52 13.43
C LEU A 481 14.52 -2.14 13.65
N ARG A 482 13.68 -3.11 14.02
CA ARG A 482 12.32 -2.89 14.48
C ARG A 482 12.07 -3.57 15.83
N GLY A 483 11.08 -3.07 16.56
CA GLY A 483 10.58 -3.66 17.79
C GLY A 483 9.17 -4.18 17.60
N LEU A 484 8.89 -5.32 18.20
CA LEU A 484 7.56 -5.92 18.27
C LEU A 484 7.18 -6.08 19.75
N ALA A 485 5.94 -5.73 20.07
CA ALA A 485 5.35 -5.98 21.37
C ALA A 485 4.03 -6.73 21.19
N ARG A 486 3.76 -7.69 22.06
CA ARG A 486 2.51 -8.45 22.09
C ARG A 486 2.04 -8.57 23.54
N VAL A 487 0.75 -8.39 23.72
CA VAL A 487 0.06 -8.65 25.00
C VAL A 487 -1.22 -9.41 24.71
N ARG A 488 -1.49 -10.43 25.51
CA ARG A 488 -2.76 -11.17 25.50
C ARG A 488 -3.23 -11.35 26.93
N LEU A 489 -4.46 -10.94 27.19
CA LEU A 489 -5.13 -11.04 28.49
C LEU A 489 -6.44 -11.76 28.28
N GLY A 490 -6.78 -12.66 29.19
CA GLY A 490 -8.05 -13.37 29.19
C GLY A 490 -8.56 -13.55 30.60
N TYR A 491 -9.89 -13.51 30.76
CA TYR A 491 -10.54 -13.82 32.03
C TYR A 491 -11.91 -14.43 31.79
N THR A 492 -12.21 -15.49 32.55
CA THR A 492 -13.49 -16.17 32.55
C THR A 492 -14.06 -16.14 33.97
N GLU A 493 -15.22 -15.52 34.14
CA GLU A 493 -16.02 -15.64 35.33
C GLU A 493 -17.01 -16.79 35.15
N THR A 494 -16.94 -17.80 36.01
CA THR A 494 -17.84 -18.96 35.97
C THR A 494 -18.14 -19.47 37.38
N GLN A 495 -19.33 -20.02 37.57
CA GLN A 495 -19.73 -20.62 38.83
C GLN A 495 -19.21 -22.05 38.97
N ASN A 496 -19.06 -22.77 37.87
CA ASN A 496 -18.60 -24.14 37.83
C ASN A 496 -17.54 -24.37 36.74
N PHE A 497 -16.29 -24.22 37.13
CA PHE A 497 -15.14 -24.37 36.20
C PHE A 497 -15.06 -25.78 35.59
N HIS A 498 -15.48 -26.83 36.30
CA HIS A 498 -15.40 -28.20 35.79
C HIS A 498 -16.35 -28.46 34.64
N GLU A 499 -17.42 -27.71 34.49
CA GLU A 499 -18.39 -27.79 33.40
C GLU A 499 -17.97 -26.94 32.19
N LEU A 500 -16.97 -26.04 32.38
CA LEU A 500 -16.45 -25.22 31.31
C LEU A 500 -15.65 -26.09 30.33
N PRO A 501 -16.02 -26.15 29.03
CA PRO A 501 -15.29 -26.94 28.05
C PRO A 501 -13.84 -26.47 27.89
N SER A 502 -12.97 -27.39 27.46
CA SER A 502 -11.53 -27.10 27.38
C SER A 502 -11.22 -26.01 26.38
N SER A 503 -11.99 -25.86 25.30
CA SER A 503 -11.86 -24.78 24.31
C SER A 503 -12.09 -23.36 24.88
N LEU A 504 -12.70 -23.26 26.06
CA LEU A 504 -12.95 -22.00 26.79
C LEU A 504 -11.98 -21.79 27.96
N ARG A 505 -11.17 -22.79 28.33
CA ARG A 505 -10.14 -22.65 29.37
C ARG A 505 -8.86 -22.05 28.78
N PHE A 506 -8.07 -21.40 29.60
CA PHE A 506 -6.83 -20.81 29.16
C PHE A 506 -5.63 -21.74 29.40
N PHE A 507 -4.73 -21.73 28.39
CA PHE A 507 -3.44 -22.39 28.43
C PHE A 507 -2.39 -21.44 27.86
N ALA A 508 -1.15 -21.50 28.35
CA ALA A 508 -0.02 -20.74 27.83
C ALA A 508 1.18 -21.65 27.55
N GLY A 509 2.20 -21.14 26.85
CA GLY A 509 3.38 -21.86 26.38
C GLY A 509 3.33 -22.21 24.90
N GLY A 510 4.49 -22.36 24.28
CA GLY A 510 4.66 -22.66 22.86
C GLY A 510 5.07 -21.46 22.00
N ASP A 511 5.17 -21.69 20.67
CA ASP A 511 5.74 -20.77 19.67
C ASP A 511 5.10 -19.38 19.63
N GLN A 512 3.80 -19.30 19.91
CA GLN A 512 3.03 -18.06 19.85
C GLN A 512 2.62 -17.52 21.24
N SER A 513 3.13 -18.11 22.29
CA SER A 513 2.84 -17.76 23.69
C SER A 513 4.14 -17.42 24.42
N VAL A 514 4.62 -18.27 25.32
CA VAL A 514 5.88 -18.13 26.04
C VAL A 514 6.87 -19.14 25.49
N ARG A 515 7.81 -18.70 24.67
CA ARG A 515 8.86 -19.56 24.10
C ARG A 515 9.81 -20.05 25.20
N GLY A 516 10.32 -21.25 25.04
CA GLY A 516 11.07 -21.99 26.06
C GLY A 516 10.24 -23.06 26.76
N TYR A 517 8.91 -22.89 26.76
CA TYR A 517 7.94 -23.88 27.25
C TYR A 517 7.22 -24.58 26.11
N GLY A 518 6.77 -25.79 26.31
CA GLY A 518 6.00 -26.57 25.32
C GLY A 518 4.60 -25.98 25.09
N PHE A 519 3.95 -26.47 24.02
CA PHE A 519 2.59 -26.10 23.67
C PHE A 519 1.61 -26.40 24.82
N GLN A 520 0.91 -25.38 25.34
CA GLN A 520 -0.05 -25.48 26.43
C GLN A 520 0.55 -26.00 27.77
N GLU A 521 1.86 -25.99 27.93
CA GLU A 521 2.54 -26.54 29.11
C GLU A 521 2.29 -25.70 30.39
N LEU A 522 2.14 -24.39 30.22
CA LEU A 522 1.89 -23.43 31.30
C LEU A 522 0.39 -23.35 31.61
N THR A 523 -0.02 -24.10 32.62
CA THR A 523 -1.43 -24.21 33.04
C THR A 523 -1.49 -24.64 34.50
N PRO A 524 -2.54 -24.25 35.24
CA PRO A 524 -2.80 -24.81 36.56
C PRO A 524 -2.91 -26.33 36.50
N ARG A 525 -2.46 -26.96 37.61
CA ARG A 525 -2.47 -28.43 37.72
C ARG A 525 -3.14 -28.84 39.01
N ARG A 526 -4.03 -29.82 38.90
CA ARG A 526 -4.65 -30.49 40.06
C ARG A 526 -4.21 -31.94 40.10
N ASN A 527 -3.62 -32.37 41.23
CA ASN A 527 -3.04 -33.70 41.38
C ASN A 527 -2.04 -34.05 40.24
N GLY A 528 -1.26 -33.07 39.79
CA GLY A 528 -0.30 -33.21 38.71
C GLY A 528 -0.86 -33.17 37.29
N LEU A 529 -2.19 -33.19 37.11
CA LEU A 529 -2.86 -33.15 35.81
C LEU A 529 -3.18 -31.71 35.37
N PRO A 530 -2.99 -31.33 34.10
CA PRO A 530 -3.31 -30.02 33.58
C PRO A 530 -4.82 -29.76 33.59
N THR A 531 -5.28 -28.60 34.03
CA THR A 531 -6.72 -28.29 34.14
C THR A 531 -7.17 -27.13 33.26
N GLY A 532 -6.25 -26.35 32.71
CA GLY A 532 -6.55 -25.03 32.16
C GLY A 532 -6.80 -24.01 33.27
N GLY A 533 -6.78 -22.74 32.95
CA GLY A 533 -6.99 -21.63 33.89
C GLY A 533 -8.21 -20.79 33.54
N ASP A 534 -8.71 -20.03 34.56
CA ASP A 534 -9.75 -19.02 34.40
C ASP A 534 -9.19 -17.71 33.86
N ALA A 535 -7.89 -17.48 34.03
CA ALA A 535 -7.21 -16.27 33.58
C ALA A 535 -5.98 -16.57 32.73
N LEU A 536 -5.67 -15.67 31.81
CA LEU A 536 -4.50 -15.69 30.95
C LEU A 536 -3.80 -14.34 31.01
N MET A 537 -2.49 -14.37 31.19
CA MET A 537 -1.62 -13.20 31.04
C MET A 537 -0.40 -13.58 30.25
N GLU A 538 -0.22 -12.95 29.10
CA GLU A 538 0.95 -13.13 28.23
C GLU A 538 1.46 -11.77 27.76
N ALA A 539 2.78 -11.61 27.74
CA ALA A 539 3.45 -10.47 27.15
C ALA A 539 4.73 -10.91 26.44
N SER A 540 5.08 -10.22 25.37
CA SER A 540 6.30 -10.50 24.60
C SER A 540 6.88 -9.20 24.08
N ILE A 541 8.21 -9.08 24.13
CA ILE A 541 8.97 -8.05 23.43
C ILE A 541 10.02 -8.73 22.58
N GLU A 542 10.09 -8.32 21.32
CA GLU A 542 11.08 -8.83 20.38
C GLU A 542 11.72 -7.65 19.63
N PHE A 543 13.03 -7.74 19.41
CA PHE A 543 13.77 -6.84 18.53
C PHE A 543 14.37 -7.67 17.41
N ASP A 544 14.11 -7.31 16.17
CA ASP A 544 14.66 -7.96 15.01
C ASP A 544 15.23 -6.99 13.98
N ALA A 545 16.13 -7.50 13.14
CA ALA A 545 16.70 -6.73 12.04
C ALA A 545 17.02 -7.65 10.86
N LEU A 546 16.57 -7.27 9.64
CA LEU A 546 16.96 -7.93 8.41
C LEU A 546 18.23 -7.26 7.85
N LEU A 547 19.37 -7.94 7.98
CA LEU A 547 20.72 -7.40 7.77
C LEU A 547 21.29 -7.75 6.40
N LEU A 548 20.97 -8.93 5.86
CA LEU A 548 21.52 -9.46 4.63
C LEU A 548 20.41 -9.59 3.57
N SER A 549 20.71 -9.21 2.32
CA SER A 549 19.76 -9.31 1.21
C SER A 549 20.37 -10.08 0.06
N PHE A 550 19.72 -11.15 -0.36
CA PHE A 550 20.12 -11.98 -1.50
C PHE A 550 19.04 -11.93 -2.59
N ARG A 551 19.45 -11.62 -3.80
CA ARG A 551 18.54 -11.30 -4.93
C ARG A 551 17.45 -12.35 -5.20
N ASN A 552 17.77 -13.65 -4.98
CA ASN A 552 16.84 -14.74 -5.30
C ASN A 552 16.31 -15.48 -4.07
N PHE A 553 16.84 -15.20 -2.87
CA PHE A 553 16.53 -15.94 -1.64
C PHE A 553 15.81 -15.09 -0.59
N GLY A 554 15.66 -13.79 -0.82
CA GLY A 554 15.04 -12.87 0.13
C GLY A 554 16.02 -12.24 1.11
N ARG A 555 15.53 -11.83 2.27
CA ARG A 555 16.33 -11.13 3.30
C ARG A 555 16.47 -11.99 4.54
N PHE A 556 17.67 -11.96 5.14
CA PHE A 556 18.00 -12.68 6.37
C PHE A 556 18.36 -11.72 7.48
N GLY A 557 18.07 -12.13 8.70
CA GLY A 557 18.33 -11.33 9.88
C GLY A 557 18.33 -12.13 11.16
N ALA A 558 18.40 -11.43 12.26
CA ALA A 558 18.38 -12.00 13.59
C ALA A 558 17.37 -11.29 14.49
N ALA A 559 16.95 -11.97 15.54
CA ALA A 559 16.06 -11.44 16.55
C ALA A 559 16.55 -11.84 17.95
N VAL A 560 16.18 -11.03 18.94
CA VAL A 560 16.25 -11.36 20.35
C VAL A 560 14.89 -11.06 20.98
N PHE A 561 14.49 -11.87 21.96
CA PHE A 561 13.16 -11.73 22.55
C PHE A 561 13.13 -12.10 24.03
N TYR A 562 12.11 -11.59 24.66
CA TYR A 562 11.73 -11.95 26.03
C TYR A 562 10.21 -12.10 26.07
N ASP A 563 9.76 -13.26 26.52
CA ASP A 563 8.35 -13.62 26.67
C ASP A 563 8.06 -13.86 28.14
N THR A 564 6.88 -13.50 28.60
CA THR A 564 6.42 -13.84 29.95
C THR A 564 4.92 -14.11 29.92
N GLY A 565 4.46 -15.05 30.73
CA GLY A 565 3.04 -15.36 30.80
C GLY A 565 2.75 -16.64 31.57
N ASN A 566 1.47 -16.84 31.83
CA ASN A 566 0.93 -18.08 32.40
C ASN A 566 -0.60 -18.10 32.26
N ALA A 567 -1.18 -19.31 32.28
CA ALA A 567 -2.59 -19.49 32.60
C ALA A 567 -2.73 -19.68 34.11
N LEU A 568 -3.70 -19.05 34.71
CA LEU A 568 -3.86 -18.91 36.17
C LEU A 568 -5.30 -19.24 36.59
N ASP A 569 -5.50 -19.70 37.81
CA ASP A 569 -6.86 -19.93 38.37
C ASP A 569 -7.58 -18.61 38.74
N ARG A 570 -6.86 -17.48 38.81
CA ARG A 570 -7.41 -16.14 39.08
C ARG A 570 -6.52 -15.07 38.45
N LEU A 571 -7.08 -13.90 38.18
CA LEU A 571 -6.34 -12.70 37.71
C LEU A 571 -5.35 -12.14 38.77
N VAL A 572 -4.87 -12.95 39.69
CA VAL A 572 -3.89 -12.57 40.71
C VAL A 572 -2.66 -13.45 40.48
N VAL A 573 -1.51 -12.81 40.35
CA VAL A 573 -0.22 -13.52 40.28
C VAL A 573 0.06 -14.10 41.67
N GLY A 574 -0.36 -15.34 41.88
CA GLY A 574 -0.21 -16.09 43.13
C GLY A 574 0.95 -17.08 43.11
N GLU A 575 0.85 -18.16 43.89
CA GLU A 575 1.78 -19.29 43.84
C GLU A 575 1.82 -19.90 42.44
N GLY A 576 3.00 -19.84 41.80
CA GLY A 576 3.19 -20.25 40.40
C GLY A 576 3.59 -19.12 39.45
N GLY A 577 3.30 -17.87 39.78
CA GLY A 577 3.78 -16.65 39.13
C GLY A 577 3.64 -16.61 37.61
N LEU A 578 4.11 -15.57 36.97
CA LEU A 578 4.35 -15.54 35.53
C LEU A 578 5.65 -16.28 35.24
N LYS A 579 5.65 -17.09 34.22
CA LYS A 579 6.82 -17.81 33.72
C LYS A 579 7.47 -17.01 32.59
N SER A 580 8.79 -17.05 32.48
CA SER A 580 9.54 -16.24 31.54
C SER A 580 10.40 -17.10 30.64
N GLY A 581 10.48 -16.71 29.39
CA GLY A 581 11.38 -17.29 28.40
C GLY A 581 12.15 -16.21 27.65
N ALA A 582 13.42 -16.44 27.41
CA ALA A 582 14.24 -15.53 26.62
C ALA A 582 15.04 -16.30 25.58
N GLY A 583 15.37 -15.64 24.50
CA GLY A 583 16.10 -16.30 23.44
C GLY A 583 16.52 -15.40 22.31
N ALA A 584 17.11 -16.06 21.30
CA ALA A 584 17.50 -15.43 20.06
C ALA A 584 17.11 -16.34 18.88
N GLY A 585 16.98 -15.75 17.71
CA GLY A 585 16.58 -16.50 16.53
C GLY A 585 16.99 -15.87 15.22
N LEU A 586 16.81 -16.66 14.17
CA LEU A 586 17.01 -16.25 12.80
C LEU A 586 15.66 -15.81 12.17
N ARG A 587 15.74 -14.81 11.32
CA ARG A 587 14.62 -14.31 10.54
C ARG A 587 14.96 -14.41 9.06
N TRP A 588 14.09 -15.06 8.31
CA TRP A 588 14.22 -15.16 6.87
C TRP A 588 12.92 -14.69 6.20
N LEU A 589 12.97 -13.48 5.63
CA LEU A 589 11.89 -13.01 4.77
C LEU A 589 12.05 -13.65 3.40
N SER A 590 11.41 -14.81 3.25
CA SER A 590 11.40 -15.59 2.02
C SER A 590 10.35 -15.07 1.02
N PRO A 591 10.43 -15.49 -0.26
CA PRO A 591 9.38 -15.15 -1.24
C PRO A 591 7.96 -15.61 -0.87
N VAL A 592 7.83 -16.58 0.04
CA VAL A 592 6.55 -17.15 0.47
C VAL A 592 6.10 -16.69 1.86
N GLY A 593 6.92 -15.92 2.58
CA GLY A 593 6.58 -15.39 3.90
C GLY A 593 7.77 -15.29 4.85
N LEU A 594 7.52 -14.77 6.05
CA LEU A 594 8.51 -14.66 7.10
C LEU A 594 8.66 -15.99 7.84
N VAL A 595 9.87 -16.55 7.81
CA VAL A 595 10.29 -17.74 8.54
C VAL A 595 11.06 -17.31 9.78
N ARG A 596 10.72 -17.89 10.93
CA ARG A 596 11.39 -17.68 12.22
C ARG A 596 11.91 -19.01 12.73
N ALA A 597 13.15 -19.02 13.19
CA ALA A 597 13.77 -20.16 13.85
C ALA A 597 14.45 -19.65 15.13
N ASP A 598 13.86 -19.98 16.28
CA ASP A 598 14.23 -19.44 17.57
C ASP A 598 14.79 -20.53 18.49
N VAL A 599 15.79 -20.15 19.29
CA VAL A 599 16.26 -20.91 20.45
C VAL A 599 15.82 -20.13 21.69
N ALA A 600 15.05 -20.76 22.55
CA ALA A 600 14.51 -20.16 23.75
C ALA A 600 14.87 -20.97 25.00
N PHE A 601 15.06 -20.27 26.09
CA PHE A 601 15.38 -20.84 27.41
C PHE A 601 14.23 -20.55 28.38
N ALA A 602 13.75 -21.57 29.09
CA ALA A 602 12.79 -21.41 30.15
C ALA A 602 13.51 -20.94 31.43
N LEU A 603 13.38 -19.65 31.75
CA LEU A 603 14.18 -19.02 32.80
C LEU A 603 13.77 -19.43 34.21
N ASP A 604 12.52 -19.84 34.42
CA ASP A 604 11.96 -20.19 35.72
C ASP A 604 11.91 -21.69 35.97
N GLU A 605 12.53 -22.50 35.11
CA GLU A 605 12.65 -23.94 35.30
C GLU A 605 14.06 -24.35 35.73
N PRO A 606 14.19 -25.37 36.63
CA PRO A 606 15.49 -25.87 37.04
C PRO A 606 16.35 -26.29 35.86
N GLY A 607 17.58 -25.79 35.81
CA GLY A 607 18.54 -26.09 34.71
C GLY A 607 18.25 -25.29 33.43
N THR A 608 17.33 -24.35 33.43
CA THR A 608 16.99 -23.47 32.29
C THR A 608 16.93 -24.25 30.96
N PRO A 609 16.00 -25.20 30.81
CA PRO A 609 15.93 -26.05 29.63
C PRO A 609 15.76 -25.22 28.36
N MET A 610 16.40 -25.70 27.29
CA MET A 610 16.38 -25.05 25.97
C MET A 610 15.38 -25.75 25.06
N ARG A 611 14.63 -24.94 24.29
CA ARG A 611 13.72 -25.42 23.23
C ARG A 611 13.96 -24.70 21.91
N PHE A 612 13.74 -25.42 20.83
CA PHE A 612 13.72 -24.88 19.47
C PHE A 612 12.28 -24.59 19.07
N HIS A 613 12.08 -23.41 18.49
CA HIS A 613 10.79 -22.96 17.97
C HIS A 613 10.93 -22.61 16.50
N PHE A 614 9.97 -23.00 15.70
CA PHE A 614 9.95 -22.71 14.28
C PHE A 614 8.57 -22.24 13.88
N SER A 615 8.45 -21.09 13.19
CA SER A 615 7.19 -20.62 12.70
C SER A 615 7.30 -19.95 11.33
N LEU A 616 6.23 -20.04 10.56
CA LEU A 616 6.06 -19.39 9.26
C LEU A 616 4.77 -18.57 9.28
N GLY A 617 4.83 -17.30 8.91
CA GLY A 617 3.65 -16.45 8.78
C GLY A 617 3.94 -14.98 9.10
N PRO A 618 2.92 -14.10 8.93
CA PRO A 618 3.05 -12.67 9.24
C PRO A 618 3.15 -12.42 10.75
N ASP A 619 3.58 -11.19 11.12
CA ASP A 619 3.70 -10.78 12.52
C ASP A 619 2.38 -10.27 13.14
N LEU A 620 1.49 -9.71 12.32
CA LEU A 620 0.22 -9.09 12.74
C LEU A 620 -1.01 -9.90 12.37
#